data_6fd7f2825b21663b014607163b88c5a4
#
_entry.id   6fd7f2825b21663b014607163b88c5a4
#
_cell.length_a   1.000
_cell.length_b   1.000
_cell.length_c   1.000
_cell.angle_alpha   90.00
_cell.angle_beta   90.00
_cell.angle_gamma   90.00
#
_symmetry.space_group_name_H-M   'P 1'
#
loop_
_entity.id
_entity.type
_entity.pdbx_description
1 polymer ?
#
loop_
_entity_poly.entity_id
_entity_poly.type
_entity_poly.pdbx_seq_one_letter_code
_entity_poly.pdbx_strand_id
1 'polypeptide(L)'
;MNWIIKDRVLAFAGPSYRKNVSPEGYCTLSPTDYVPYFRRKNVGLVVRLNKKNYDETEFINAGINHFEQFYTDGSCPTMTILRRIVQSFETLVPNNCTAFAVHCKAGLGRTGTCIGAWMMKHYRMTAKDVIGWMRICRPGMVIGPQQQFLADIEHIMWQ
;
A
#
# COMPACT_ATOMS: atom_id res chain seq x y z
N MET A 1 -5.92 -3.52 -9.12
CA MET A 1 -4.76 -2.73 -8.69
C MET A 1 -4.62 -1.48 -9.51
N ASN A 2 -4.09 -0.43 -8.90
CA ASN A 2 -3.95 0.87 -9.56
C ASN A 2 -2.63 1.52 -9.17
N TRP A 3 -1.95 2.12 -10.14
CA TRP A 3 -0.81 2.97 -9.89
C TRP A 3 -1.28 4.30 -9.30
N ILE A 4 -0.76 4.65 -8.13
CA ILE A 4 -1.03 5.95 -7.51
C ILE A 4 -0.02 6.98 -8.02
N ILE A 5 1.24 6.61 -8.07
CA ILE A 5 2.27 7.34 -8.81
C ILE A 5 2.85 6.33 -9.80
N LYS A 6 2.76 6.63 -11.08
CA LYS A 6 3.20 5.74 -12.15
C LYS A 6 4.64 5.29 -11.92
N ASP A 7 4.86 3.98 -12.02
CA ASP A 7 6.16 3.33 -11.85
C ASP A 7 6.81 3.52 -10.48
N ARG A 8 6.07 4.03 -9.47
CA ARG A 8 6.59 4.26 -8.13
C ARG A 8 5.75 3.62 -7.04
N VAL A 9 4.45 3.86 -7.01
CA VAL A 9 3.56 3.38 -5.95
C VAL A 9 2.34 2.70 -6.53
N LEU A 10 2.14 1.45 -6.16
CA LEU A 10 1.02 0.62 -6.58
C LEU A 10 0.14 0.27 -5.37
N ALA A 11 -1.16 0.49 -5.48
CA ALA A 11 -2.14 0.05 -4.49
C ALA A 11 -2.92 -1.14 -5.03
N PHE A 12 -3.14 -2.16 -4.21
CA PHE A 12 -3.89 -3.33 -4.63
C PHE A 12 -4.62 -4.00 -3.46
N ALA A 13 -5.61 -4.84 -3.80
CA ALA A 13 -6.30 -5.64 -2.81
C ALA A 13 -5.41 -6.80 -2.37
N GLY A 14 -5.51 -7.17 -1.10
CA GLY A 14 -4.65 -8.19 -0.51
C GLY A 14 -4.77 -9.55 -1.18
N PRO A 15 -3.65 -10.19 -1.51
CA PRO A 15 -3.65 -11.57 -2.00
C PRO A 15 -4.13 -12.56 -0.94
N SER A 16 -4.53 -13.74 -1.39
CA SER A 16 -4.83 -14.88 -0.53
C SER A 16 -3.94 -16.08 -0.89
N TYR A 17 -3.98 -17.12 -0.07
CA TYR A 17 -3.18 -18.33 -0.29
C TYR A 17 -3.42 -18.97 -1.66
N ARG A 18 -4.65 -18.87 -2.16
CA ARG A 18 -5.03 -19.48 -3.44
C ARG A 18 -5.89 -18.54 -4.24
N LYS A 19 -5.72 -18.59 -5.56
CA LYS A 19 -6.66 -17.96 -6.47
C LYS A 19 -8.05 -18.58 -6.25
N ASN A 20 -9.04 -17.74 -6.03
CA ASN A 20 -10.42 -18.15 -5.78
C ASN A 20 -11.39 -17.21 -6.50
N VAL A 21 -12.47 -17.78 -7.02
CA VAL A 21 -13.54 -17.01 -7.63
C VAL A 21 -14.79 -17.19 -6.78
N SER A 22 -15.33 -16.08 -6.25
CA SER A 22 -16.55 -16.12 -5.46
C SER A 22 -17.77 -16.45 -6.34
N PRO A 23 -18.90 -16.89 -5.71
CA PRO A 23 -20.15 -17.12 -6.47
C PRO A 23 -20.61 -15.87 -7.23
N GLU A 24 -20.27 -14.67 -6.75
CA GLU A 24 -20.61 -13.39 -7.38
C GLU A 24 -19.62 -13.00 -8.49
N GLY A 25 -18.61 -13.82 -8.77
CA GLY A 25 -17.63 -13.57 -9.82
C GLY A 25 -16.39 -12.77 -9.39
N TYR A 26 -16.22 -12.45 -8.11
CA TYR A 26 -15.02 -11.77 -7.61
C TYR A 26 -13.84 -12.74 -7.57
N CYS A 27 -12.72 -12.31 -8.12
CA CYS A 27 -11.50 -13.13 -8.16
C CYS A 27 -10.49 -12.62 -7.12
N THR A 28 -10.09 -13.53 -6.20
CA THR A 28 -8.98 -13.29 -5.29
C THR A 28 -7.75 -13.98 -5.83
N LEU A 29 -6.66 -13.24 -5.97
CA LEU A 29 -5.41 -13.72 -6.54
C LEU A 29 -4.42 -14.14 -5.46
N SER A 30 -3.53 -15.04 -5.79
CA SER A 30 -2.40 -15.42 -4.94
C SER A 30 -1.17 -14.57 -5.26
N PRO A 31 -0.13 -14.55 -4.39
CA PRO A 31 1.11 -13.85 -4.70
C PRO A 31 1.73 -14.24 -6.04
N THR A 32 1.70 -15.52 -6.37
CA THR A 32 2.26 -16.01 -7.65
C THR A 32 1.57 -15.43 -8.87
N ASP A 33 0.31 -15.02 -8.76
CA ASP A 33 -0.39 -14.35 -9.85
C ASP A 33 0.13 -12.92 -10.09
N TYR A 34 0.63 -12.26 -9.04
CA TYR A 34 1.15 -10.89 -9.13
C TYR A 34 2.62 -10.81 -9.52
N VAL A 35 3.42 -11.82 -9.16
CA VAL A 35 4.88 -11.80 -9.33
C VAL A 35 5.33 -11.46 -10.74
N PRO A 36 4.80 -12.07 -11.82
CA PRO A 36 5.26 -11.72 -13.17
C PRO A 36 5.08 -10.24 -13.52
N TYR A 37 3.95 -9.66 -13.14
CA TYR A 37 3.67 -8.24 -13.35
C TYR A 37 4.59 -7.36 -12.53
N PHE A 38 4.75 -7.67 -11.24
CA PHE A 38 5.60 -6.89 -10.34
C PHE A 38 7.06 -6.88 -10.81
N ARG A 39 7.55 -8.00 -11.29
CA ARG A 39 8.91 -8.08 -11.83
C ARG A 39 9.08 -7.24 -13.08
N ARG A 40 8.12 -7.28 -14.01
CA ARG A 40 8.15 -6.43 -15.21
C ARG A 40 8.14 -4.94 -14.88
N LYS A 41 7.47 -4.55 -13.79
CA LYS A 41 7.29 -3.16 -13.39
C LYS A 41 8.31 -2.69 -12.36
N ASN A 42 9.33 -3.51 -12.07
CA ASN A 42 10.38 -3.18 -11.11
C ASN A 42 9.86 -2.89 -9.71
N VAL A 43 8.79 -3.59 -9.29
CA VAL A 43 8.31 -3.55 -7.92
C VAL A 43 9.25 -4.40 -7.06
N GLY A 44 9.93 -3.76 -6.14
CA GLY A 44 10.93 -4.42 -5.29
C GLY A 44 10.51 -4.62 -3.85
N LEU A 45 9.34 -4.11 -3.46
CA LEU A 45 8.83 -4.22 -2.09
C LEU A 45 7.32 -4.38 -2.13
N VAL A 46 6.80 -5.31 -1.32
CA VAL A 46 5.37 -5.44 -1.01
C VAL A 46 5.17 -5.18 0.47
N VAL A 47 4.21 -4.31 0.80
CA VAL A 47 3.86 -3.97 2.19
C VAL A 47 2.46 -4.47 2.50
N ARG A 48 2.37 -5.32 3.54
CA ARG A 48 1.11 -5.89 4.03
C ARG A 48 0.65 -5.18 5.30
N LEU A 49 -0.53 -4.58 5.26
CA LEU A 49 -1.11 -3.83 6.38
C LEU A 49 -2.22 -4.60 7.08
N ASN A 50 -2.72 -5.66 6.50
CA ASN A 50 -3.78 -6.49 7.05
C ASN A 50 -3.23 -7.78 7.68
N LYS A 51 -4.12 -8.61 8.24
CA LYS A 51 -3.75 -9.92 8.77
C LYS A 51 -3.23 -10.82 7.67
N LYS A 52 -2.27 -11.68 8.04
CA LYS A 52 -1.66 -12.64 7.12
C LYS A 52 -2.73 -13.53 6.49
N ASN A 53 -2.78 -13.52 5.17
CA ASN A 53 -3.70 -14.32 4.36
C ASN A 53 -3.00 -14.96 3.16
N TYR A 54 -1.67 -14.93 3.17
CA TYR A 54 -0.80 -15.60 2.21
C TYR A 54 0.60 -15.73 2.81
N ASP A 55 1.42 -16.57 2.21
CA ASP A 55 2.81 -16.73 2.62
C ASP A 55 3.69 -15.70 1.92
N GLU A 56 4.32 -14.84 2.68
CA GLU A 56 5.22 -13.79 2.17
C GLU A 56 6.46 -14.33 1.46
N THR A 57 6.85 -15.57 1.74
CA THR A 57 8.00 -16.19 1.07
C THR A 57 7.79 -16.33 -0.43
N GLU A 58 6.56 -16.37 -0.90
CA GLU A 58 6.28 -16.38 -2.34
C GLU A 58 6.78 -15.12 -3.04
N PHE A 59 6.68 -13.95 -2.40
CA PHE A 59 7.29 -12.72 -2.90
C PHE A 59 8.81 -12.71 -2.70
N ILE A 60 9.26 -13.11 -1.53
CA ILE A 60 10.69 -13.10 -1.18
C ILE A 60 11.48 -14.01 -2.11
N ASN A 61 10.98 -15.21 -2.39
CA ASN A 61 11.62 -16.16 -3.30
C ASN A 61 11.69 -15.66 -4.75
N ALA A 62 10.81 -14.72 -5.10
CA ALA A 62 10.81 -14.07 -6.41
C ALA A 62 11.73 -12.83 -6.48
N GLY A 63 12.46 -12.52 -5.39
CA GLY A 63 13.35 -11.37 -5.33
C GLY A 63 12.67 -10.08 -4.93
N ILE A 64 11.45 -10.14 -4.39
CA ILE A 64 10.68 -8.97 -3.94
C ILE A 64 10.72 -8.93 -2.41
N ASN A 65 11.21 -7.83 -1.84
CA ASN A 65 11.21 -7.65 -0.39
C ASN A 65 9.77 -7.56 0.14
N HIS A 66 9.59 -7.95 1.39
CA HIS A 66 8.27 -7.93 2.02
C HIS A 66 8.37 -7.29 3.41
N PHE A 67 7.45 -6.38 3.70
CA PHE A 67 7.33 -5.74 5.01
C PHE A 67 5.91 -5.90 5.52
N GLU A 68 5.75 -6.27 6.79
CA GLU A 68 4.45 -6.45 7.42
C GLU A 68 4.31 -5.52 8.61
N GLN A 69 3.22 -4.77 8.64
CA GLN A 69 2.85 -3.95 9.79
C GLN A 69 1.33 -3.91 9.90
N PHE A 70 0.77 -4.80 10.69
CA PHE A 70 -0.69 -4.85 10.91
C PHE A 70 -1.16 -3.68 11.77
N TYR A 71 -2.30 -3.09 11.40
CA TYR A 71 -3.16 -2.31 12.29
C TYR A 71 -4.62 -2.48 11.86
N THR A 72 -5.57 -2.18 12.77
CA THR A 72 -6.98 -2.53 12.60
C THR A 72 -7.61 -1.81 11.42
N ASP A 73 -8.42 -2.55 10.63
CA ASP A 73 -9.17 -2.01 9.51
C ASP A 73 -10.08 -0.86 9.94
N GLY A 74 -10.15 0.20 9.14
CA GLY A 74 -10.93 1.39 9.43
C GLY A 74 -10.32 2.31 10.48
N SER A 75 -9.24 1.91 11.15
CA SER A 75 -8.57 2.73 12.16
C SER A 75 -7.44 3.58 11.57
N CYS A 76 -6.97 4.51 12.38
CA CYS A 76 -5.76 5.28 12.07
C CYS A 76 -4.56 4.64 12.76
N PRO A 77 -3.39 4.59 12.09
CA PRO A 77 -2.19 4.06 12.73
C PRO A 77 -1.67 5.03 13.79
N THR A 78 -0.94 4.52 14.78
CA THR A 78 -0.15 5.39 15.65
C THR A 78 0.98 6.01 14.83
N MET A 79 1.54 7.14 15.29
CA MET A 79 2.68 7.74 14.60
C MET A 79 3.89 6.82 14.54
N THR A 80 4.09 6.00 15.58
CA THR A 80 5.17 4.99 15.58
C THR A 80 4.98 3.97 14.45
N ILE A 81 3.78 3.44 14.32
CA ILE A 81 3.44 2.48 13.25
C ILE A 81 3.58 3.14 11.88
N LEU A 82 3.02 4.35 11.72
CA LEU A 82 3.07 5.06 10.45
C LEU A 82 4.51 5.35 10.00
N ARG A 83 5.36 5.79 10.92
CA ARG A 83 6.77 6.07 10.63
C ARG A 83 7.51 4.82 10.16
N ARG A 84 7.25 3.67 10.79
CA ARG A 84 7.84 2.39 10.36
C ARG A 84 7.41 2.02 8.94
N ILE A 85 6.14 2.21 8.64
CA ILE A 85 5.61 1.92 7.30
C ILE A 85 6.24 2.84 6.25
N VAL A 86 6.23 4.15 6.49
CA VAL A 86 6.82 5.14 5.57
C VAL A 86 8.32 4.87 5.39
N GLN A 87 9.03 4.56 6.47
CA GLN A 87 10.44 4.21 6.40
C GLN A 87 10.68 2.97 5.54
N SER A 88 9.79 1.97 5.60
CA SER A 88 9.92 0.79 4.76
C SER A 88 9.86 1.13 3.27
N PHE A 89 8.99 2.08 2.89
CA PHE A 89 8.92 2.56 1.50
C PHE A 89 10.23 3.21 1.05
N GLU A 90 10.90 3.89 1.98
CA GLU A 90 12.12 4.63 1.68
C GLU A 90 13.38 3.75 1.66
N THR A 91 13.40 2.68 2.47
CA THR A 91 14.63 1.93 2.74
C THR A 91 14.63 0.50 2.20
N LEU A 92 13.47 -0.11 1.98
CA LEU A 92 13.39 -1.53 1.62
C LEU A 92 13.19 -1.80 0.13
N VAL A 93 13.07 -0.76 -0.70
CA VAL A 93 13.08 -0.92 -2.15
C VAL A 93 14.54 -1.11 -2.58
N PRO A 94 14.90 -2.25 -3.21
CA PRO A 94 16.27 -2.47 -3.67
C PRO A 94 16.71 -1.43 -4.70
N ASN A 95 18.02 -1.15 -4.76
CA ASN A 95 18.56 -0.14 -5.66
C ASN A 95 18.31 -0.42 -7.15
N ASN A 96 18.12 -1.69 -7.52
CA ASN A 96 17.81 -2.09 -8.89
C ASN A 96 16.30 -2.04 -9.20
N CYS A 97 15.48 -1.62 -8.24
CA CYS A 97 14.03 -1.48 -8.37
C CYS A 97 13.62 -0.03 -8.17
N THR A 98 12.43 0.33 -8.68
CA THR A 98 11.91 1.71 -8.61
C THR A 98 10.62 1.82 -7.84
N ALA A 99 9.86 0.73 -7.69
CA ALA A 99 8.50 0.78 -7.20
C ALA A 99 8.27 -0.09 -5.96
N PHE A 100 7.25 0.28 -5.20
CA PHE A 100 6.71 -0.54 -4.11
C PHE A 100 5.20 -0.66 -4.25
N ALA A 101 4.67 -1.76 -3.72
CA ALA A 101 3.24 -2.05 -3.76
C ALA A 101 2.70 -2.21 -2.34
N VAL A 102 1.55 -1.62 -2.07
CA VAL A 102 0.93 -1.60 -0.73
C VAL A 102 -0.46 -2.19 -0.82
N HIS A 103 -0.80 -3.05 0.13
CA HIS A 103 -2.13 -3.61 0.24
C HIS A 103 -2.60 -3.69 1.70
N CYS A 104 -3.91 -3.71 1.86
CA CYS A 104 -4.59 -4.18 3.05
C CYS A 104 -5.58 -5.25 2.61
N LYS A 105 -6.80 -5.28 3.10
CA LYS A 105 -7.80 -6.23 2.58
C LYS A 105 -8.31 -5.78 1.22
N ALA A 106 -9.00 -4.63 1.17
CA ALA A 106 -9.52 -4.07 -0.08
C ALA A 106 -8.51 -3.20 -0.84
N GLY A 107 -7.44 -2.77 -0.18
CA GLY A 107 -6.46 -1.87 -0.77
C GLY A 107 -6.96 -0.43 -0.88
N LEU A 108 -7.80 0.02 0.05
CA LEU A 108 -8.44 1.34 0.01
C LEU A 108 -8.11 2.18 1.24
N GLY A 109 -8.60 1.77 2.44
CA GLY A 109 -8.51 2.60 3.65
C GLY A 109 -7.11 2.69 4.23
N ARG A 110 -6.61 1.59 4.80
CA ARG A 110 -5.27 1.53 5.41
C ARG A 110 -4.18 1.81 4.37
N THR A 111 -4.32 1.24 3.19
CA THR A 111 -3.41 1.46 2.07
C THR A 111 -3.35 2.93 1.69
N GLY A 112 -4.49 3.59 1.51
CA GLY A 112 -4.56 5.00 1.16
C GLY A 112 -3.99 5.91 2.24
N THR A 113 -4.23 5.59 3.51
CA THR A 113 -3.70 6.38 4.62
C THR A 113 -2.17 6.38 4.62
N CYS A 114 -1.55 5.22 4.45
CA CYS A 114 -0.09 5.12 4.45
C CYS A 114 0.55 5.71 3.20
N ILE A 115 -0.02 5.47 2.03
CA ILE A 115 0.48 6.08 0.78
C ILE A 115 0.30 7.59 0.84
N GLY A 116 -0.84 8.08 1.32
CA GLY A 116 -1.11 9.51 1.46
C GLY A 116 -0.10 10.20 2.37
N ALA A 117 0.21 9.61 3.52
CA ALA A 117 1.22 10.15 4.43
C ALA A 117 2.60 10.23 3.75
N TRP A 118 2.99 9.19 3.03
CA TRP A 118 4.25 9.19 2.29
C TRP A 118 4.26 10.28 1.20
N MET A 119 3.16 10.46 0.47
CA MET A 119 3.06 11.50 -0.55
C MET A 119 3.16 12.91 0.05
N MET A 120 2.51 13.14 1.19
CA MET A 120 2.64 14.43 1.89
C MET A 120 4.09 14.72 2.25
N LYS A 121 4.81 13.70 2.74
CA LYS A 121 6.23 13.84 3.11
C LYS A 121 7.12 14.13 1.90
N HIS A 122 6.98 13.34 0.85
CA HIS A 122 7.88 13.40 -0.31
C HIS A 122 7.59 14.56 -1.26
N TYR A 123 6.32 14.88 -1.46
CA TYR A 123 5.91 15.91 -2.42
C TYR A 123 5.41 17.18 -1.75
N ARG A 124 5.39 17.24 -0.42
CA ARG A 124 4.89 18.34 0.38
C ARG A 124 3.45 18.74 0.01
N MET A 125 2.66 17.75 -0.34
CA MET A 125 1.24 17.92 -0.68
C MET A 125 0.41 18.06 0.58
N THR A 126 -0.74 18.72 0.46
CA THR A 126 -1.72 18.77 1.53
C THR A 126 -2.50 17.45 1.63
N ALA A 127 -3.16 17.21 2.76
CA ALA A 127 -4.03 16.04 2.92
C ALA A 127 -5.14 16.03 1.86
N LYS A 128 -5.77 17.18 1.59
CA LYS A 128 -6.80 17.30 0.55
C LYS A 128 -6.29 16.90 -0.81
N ASP A 129 -5.08 17.33 -1.16
CA ASP A 129 -4.48 17.05 -2.46
C ASP A 129 -4.19 15.55 -2.63
N VAL A 130 -3.58 14.91 -1.62
CA VAL A 130 -3.26 13.47 -1.73
C VAL A 130 -4.54 12.63 -1.77
N ILE A 131 -5.55 12.97 -0.96
CA ILE A 131 -6.82 12.24 -0.95
C ILE A 131 -7.52 12.38 -2.31
N GLY A 132 -7.60 13.61 -2.84
CA GLY A 132 -8.19 13.86 -4.15
C GLY A 132 -7.49 13.09 -5.25
N TRP A 133 -6.17 13.16 -5.30
CA TRP A 133 -5.36 12.45 -6.29
C TRP A 133 -5.57 10.94 -6.21
N MET A 134 -5.47 10.37 -5.00
CA MET A 134 -5.62 8.93 -4.82
C MET A 134 -6.99 8.43 -5.25
N ARG A 135 -8.05 9.21 -4.98
CA ARG A 135 -9.43 8.85 -5.35
C ARG A 135 -9.67 8.92 -6.85
N ILE A 136 -8.93 9.75 -7.57
CA ILE A 136 -8.93 9.75 -9.04
C ILE A 136 -8.29 8.44 -9.55
N CYS A 137 -7.15 8.06 -8.98
CA CYS A 137 -6.42 6.86 -9.39
C CYS A 137 -7.14 5.56 -9.00
N ARG A 138 -7.74 5.56 -7.80
CA ARG A 138 -8.38 4.38 -7.22
C ARG A 138 -9.53 4.83 -6.32
N PRO A 139 -10.78 4.85 -6.83
CA PRO A 139 -11.94 5.33 -6.06
C PRO A 139 -12.10 4.60 -4.72
N GLY A 140 -12.43 5.35 -3.66
CA GLY A 140 -12.67 4.84 -2.32
C GLY A 140 -11.44 4.83 -1.40
N MET A 141 -10.30 5.33 -1.86
CA MET A 141 -9.12 5.43 -1.00
C MET A 141 -9.35 6.41 0.16
N VAL A 142 -8.85 6.08 1.32
CA VAL A 142 -8.95 6.82 2.59
C VAL A 142 -10.40 6.87 3.09
N ILE A 143 -10.69 6.18 4.17
CA ILE A 143 -12.06 5.94 4.65
C ILE A 143 -12.28 6.54 6.02
N GLY A 144 -13.44 7.22 6.21
CA GLY A 144 -13.90 7.67 7.52
C GLY A 144 -12.90 8.56 8.26
N PRO A 145 -12.53 8.22 9.52
CA PRO A 145 -11.65 9.07 10.33
C PRO A 145 -10.24 9.20 9.77
N GLN A 146 -9.85 8.38 8.82
CA GLN A 146 -8.54 8.45 8.19
C GLN A 146 -8.33 9.77 7.43
N GLN A 147 -9.40 10.37 6.93
CA GLN A 147 -9.32 11.67 6.25
C GLN A 147 -8.86 12.76 7.21
N GLN A 148 -9.49 12.85 8.38
CA GLN A 148 -9.12 13.83 9.39
C GLN A 148 -7.72 13.54 9.96
N PHE A 149 -7.39 12.27 10.12
CA PHE A 149 -6.05 11.85 10.55
C PHE A 149 -4.96 12.42 9.63
N LEU A 150 -5.12 12.30 8.31
CA LEU A 150 -4.14 12.85 7.36
C LEU A 150 -4.05 14.38 7.47
N ALA A 151 -5.16 15.07 7.63
CA ALA A 151 -5.16 16.52 7.84
C ALA A 151 -4.41 16.90 9.12
N ASP A 152 -4.60 16.14 10.19
CA ASP A 152 -4.00 16.43 11.49
C ASP A 152 -2.47 16.23 11.48
N ILE A 153 -1.94 15.29 10.70
CA ILE A 153 -0.51 14.98 10.67
C ILE A 153 0.24 15.71 9.54
N GLU A 154 -0.45 16.49 8.74
CA GLU A 154 0.11 17.15 7.56
C GLU A 154 1.41 17.89 7.86
N HIS A 155 1.39 18.74 8.87
CA HIS A 155 2.58 19.53 9.27
C HIS A 155 3.71 18.64 9.81
N ILE A 156 3.40 17.49 10.39
CA ILE A 156 4.40 16.53 10.88
C ILE A 156 5.12 15.88 9.70
N MET A 157 4.36 15.50 8.66
CA MET A 157 4.93 14.84 7.49
C MET A 157 5.81 15.77 6.66
N TRP A 158 5.60 17.07 6.74
CA TRP A 158 6.41 18.07 6.02
C TRP A 158 7.76 18.37 6.66
N GLN A 159 7.98 17.95 7.91
CA GLN A 159 9.23 18.20 8.63
C GLN A 159 10.43 17.40 8.12
#